data_06590a7991a25a7e3455ef7f8cb79792
#
_entry.id   06590a7991a25a7e3455ef7f8cb79792
#
_cell.length_a   1.000
_cell.length_b   1.000
_cell.length_c   1.000
_cell.angle_alpha   90.00
_cell.angle_beta   90.00
_cell.angle_gamma   90.00
#
_symmetry.space_group_name_H-M   'P 1'
#
loop_
_entity.id
_entity.type
_entity.pdbx_description
1 polymer ?
#
loop_
_entity_poly.entity_id
_entity_poly.type
_entity_poly.pdbx_seq_one_letter_code
_entity_poly.pdbx_strand_id
1 'polypeptide(L)'
;MYRNKIASMLIAYRYARKQTQTQVSNVLGVTFQQVQKYEKSNNGISAEKLLLFCDHYNINLQEFQTGDPYAVLDGADIQPHYKEKALQNIEKLEEKKNDK
;
A
#
# COMPACT_ATOMS: atom_id res chain seq x y z
N MET A 1 -12.90 -7.98 1.16
CA MET A 1 -13.50 -6.81 0.65
C MET A 1 -12.61 -5.58 0.68
N TYR A 2 -12.49 -4.93 1.82
CA TYR A 2 -11.59 -3.78 1.89
C TYR A 2 -10.14 -4.15 2.12
N ARG A 3 -9.84 -5.37 2.56
CA ARG A 3 -8.45 -5.74 2.86
C ARG A 3 -7.54 -5.62 1.65
N ASN A 4 -7.97 -6.14 0.50
CA ASN A 4 -7.15 -6.03 -0.72
C ASN A 4 -7.07 -4.60 -1.20
N LYS A 5 -8.15 -3.83 -1.08
CA LYS A 5 -8.15 -2.42 -1.43
C LYS A 5 -7.14 -1.65 -0.59
N ILE A 6 -7.16 -1.88 0.72
CA ILE A 6 -6.22 -1.21 1.63
C ILE A 6 -4.79 -1.62 1.29
N ALA A 7 -4.55 -2.92 1.05
CA ALA A 7 -3.22 -3.39 0.69
C ALA A 7 -2.72 -2.73 -0.59
N SER A 8 -3.55 -2.64 -1.62
CA SER A 8 -3.15 -2.03 -2.89
C SER A 8 -2.86 -0.54 -2.74
N MET A 9 -3.62 0.16 -1.91
CA MET A 9 -3.36 1.58 -1.67
C MET A 9 -2.08 1.78 -0.84
N LEU A 10 -1.80 0.89 0.11
CA LEU A 10 -0.54 0.94 0.85
C LEU A 10 0.65 0.79 -0.11
N ILE A 11 0.58 -0.17 -1.03
CA ILE A 11 1.62 -0.37 -2.03
C ILE A 11 1.78 0.89 -2.88
N ALA A 12 0.68 1.39 -3.43
CA ALA A 12 0.72 2.54 -4.34
C ALA A 12 1.33 3.77 -3.67
N TYR A 13 0.88 4.09 -2.47
CA TYR A 13 1.38 5.28 -1.78
C TYR A 13 2.81 5.10 -1.30
N ARG A 14 3.20 3.88 -0.89
CA ARG A 14 4.59 3.65 -0.50
C ARG A 14 5.53 3.94 -1.67
N TYR A 15 5.23 3.39 -2.84
CA TYR A 15 6.04 3.66 -4.03
C TYR A 15 5.97 5.13 -4.45
N ALA A 16 4.77 5.72 -4.41
CA ALA A 16 4.60 7.13 -4.79
C ALA A 16 5.41 8.07 -3.89
N ARG A 17 5.56 7.71 -2.61
CA ARG A 17 6.34 8.49 -1.65
C ARG A 17 7.82 8.06 -1.62
N LYS A 18 8.21 7.12 -2.50
CA LYS A 18 9.61 6.66 -2.64
C LYS A 18 10.14 6.06 -1.34
N GLN A 19 9.30 5.26 -0.68
CA GLN A 19 9.64 4.64 0.60
C GLN A 19 9.87 3.15 0.42
N THR A 20 10.86 2.62 1.15
CA THR A 20 11.04 1.17 1.25
C THR A 20 10.09 0.61 2.29
N GLN A 21 9.91 -0.71 2.28
CA GLN A 21 9.12 -1.37 3.30
C GLN A 21 9.73 -1.17 4.70
N THR A 22 11.06 -1.14 4.78
CA THR A 22 11.74 -0.89 6.05
C THR A 22 11.44 0.50 6.58
N GLN A 23 11.44 1.51 5.70
CA GLN A 23 11.11 2.87 6.12
C GLN A 23 9.70 2.95 6.64
N VAL A 24 8.76 2.31 5.95
CA VAL A 24 7.36 2.27 6.41
C VAL A 24 7.25 1.54 7.75
N SER A 25 7.97 0.44 7.91
CA SER A 25 7.94 -0.30 9.18
C SER A 25 8.38 0.58 10.34
N ASN A 26 9.38 1.42 10.13
CA ASN A 26 9.85 2.34 11.16
C ASN A 26 8.80 3.39 11.51
N VAL A 27 8.11 3.92 10.50
CA VAL A 27 7.03 4.89 10.73
C VAL A 27 5.91 4.27 11.56
N LEU A 28 5.55 3.04 11.25
CA LEU A 28 4.41 2.37 11.89
C LEU A 28 4.78 1.69 13.21
N GLY A 29 6.06 1.55 13.51
CA GLY A 29 6.48 0.83 14.71
C GLY A 29 6.21 -0.66 14.64
N VAL A 30 6.31 -1.24 13.45
CA VAL A 30 6.10 -2.68 13.25
C VAL A 30 7.34 -3.25 12.56
N THR A 31 7.39 -4.58 12.43
CA THR A 31 8.50 -5.22 11.75
C THR A 31 8.35 -5.08 10.24
N PHE A 32 9.47 -5.21 9.54
CA PHE A 32 9.49 -5.26 8.09
C PHE A 32 8.58 -6.37 7.56
N GLN A 33 8.64 -7.56 8.20
CA GLN A 33 7.79 -8.67 7.80
C GLN A 33 6.31 -8.34 7.95
N GLN A 34 5.96 -7.55 8.95
CA GLN A 34 4.57 -7.16 9.14
C GLN A 34 4.09 -6.26 7.99
N VAL A 35 4.95 -5.34 7.52
CA VAL A 35 4.61 -4.51 6.35
C VAL A 35 4.41 -5.40 5.13
N GLN A 36 5.26 -6.40 4.93
CA GLN A 36 5.08 -7.35 3.84
C GLN A 36 3.73 -8.05 3.91
N LYS A 37 3.31 -8.45 5.11
CA LYS A 37 2.02 -9.12 5.30
C LYS A 37 0.85 -8.19 4.99
N TYR A 38 0.97 -6.90 5.35
CA TYR A 38 -0.06 -5.93 4.99
C TYR A 38 -0.17 -5.82 3.46
N GLU A 39 0.95 -5.70 2.78
CA GLU A 39 0.96 -5.49 1.33
C GLU A 39 0.54 -6.74 0.56
N LYS A 40 0.71 -7.92 1.14
CA LYS A 40 0.25 -9.16 0.53
C LYS A 40 -1.18 -9.51 0.93
N SER A 41 -1.80 -8.68 1.74
CA SER A 41 -3.16 -8.89 2.25
C SER A 41 -3.28 -10.16 3.10
N ASN A 42 -2.17 -10.60 3.68
CA ASN A 42 -2.17 -11.74 4.59
C ASN A 42 -2.66 -11.34 5.98
N ASN A 43 -2.39 -10.09 6.37
CA ASN A 43 -2.88 -9.51 7.63
C ASN A 43 -3.49 -8.16 7.33
N GLY A 44 -4.55 -7.81 8.06
CA GLY A 44 -5.13 -6.47 7.97
C GLY A 44 -4.34 -5.50 8.83
N ILE A 45 -4.17 -4.28 8.35
CA ILE A 45 -3.57 -3.21 9.13
C ILE A 45 -4.61 -2.67 10.11
N SER A 46 -4.20 -2.38 11.35
CA SER A 46 -5.13 -1.82 12.32
C SER A 46 -5.48 -0.38 11.97
N ALA A 47 -6.59 0.10 12.52
CA ALA A 47 -7.00 1.49 12.29
C ALA A 47 -5.92 2.45 12.78
N GLU A 48 -5.33 2.18 13.92
CA GLU A 48 -4.30 3.03 14.48
C GLU A 48 -3.10 3.14 13.53
N LYS A 49 -2.62 2.01 13.02
CA LYS A 49 -1.46 2.00 12.13
C LYS A 49 -1.79 2.67 10.80
N LEU A 50 -3.00 2.48 10.31
CA LEU A 50 -3.42 3.13 9.07
C LEU A 50 -3.48 4.64 9.24
N LEU A 51 -3.98 5.11 10.37
CA LEU A 51 -4.02 6.55 10.66
C LEU A 51 -2.61 7.13 10.77
N LEU A 52 -1.68 6.37 11.39
CA LEU A 52 -0.27 6.79 11.45
C LEU A 52 0.32 6.94 10.05
N PHE A 53 0.04 5.99 9.19
CA PHE A 53 0.52 6.01 7.81
C PHE A 53 0.00 7.25 7.08
N CYS A 54 -1.30 7.48 7.15
CA CYS A 54 -1.94 8.61 6.48
C CYS A 54 -1.41 9.94 7.01
N ASP A 55 -1.24 10.04 8.32
CA ASP A 55 -0.76 11.26 8.95
C ASP A 55 0.68 11.56 8.55
N HIS A 56 1.53 10.55 8.61
CA HIS A 56 2.95 10.73 8.30
C HIS A 56 3.17 11.12 6.84
N TYR A 57 2.44 10.47 5.92
CA TYR A 57 2.63 10.68 4.48
C TYR A 57 1.67 11.71 3.90
N ASN A 58 0.86 12.35 4.74
CA ASN A 58 -0.08 13.39 4.33
C ASN A 58 -1.06 12.86 3.28
N ILE A 59 -1.73 11.77 3.61
CA ILE A 59 -2.68 11.11 2.74
C ILE A 59 -4.06 11.18 3.39
N ASN A 60 -5.08 11.50 2.59
CA ASN A 60 -6.45 11.49 3.06
C ASN A 60 -6.90 10.04 3.28
N LEU A 61 -7.36 9.71 4.48
CA LEU A 61 -7.80 8.36 4.84
C LEU A 61 -8.84 7.82 3.86
N GLN A 62 -9.70 8.68 3.33
CA GLN A 62 -10.75 8.27 2.41
C GLN A 62 -10.20 7.63 1.14
N GLU A 63 -8.95 7.93 0.78
CA GLU A 63 -8.30 7.29 -0.38
C GLU A 63 -8.26 5.77 -0.24
N PHE A 64 -8.19 5.27 0.99
CA PHE A 64 -8.14 3.84 1.22
C PHE A 64 -9.49 3.17 1.03
N GLN A 65 -10.55 3.95 0.97
CA GLN A 65 -11.89 3.44 0.68
C GLN A 65 -12.27 3.66 -0.78
N THR A 66 -12.04 4.86 -1.32
CA THR A 66 -12.55 5.25 -2.64
C THR A 66 -11.47 5.59 -3.65
N GLY A 67 -10.20 5.60 -3.26
CA GLY A 67 -9.12 5.92 -4.18
C GLY A 67 -8.83 4.81 -5.17
N ASP A 68 -7.97 5.13 -6.15
CA ASP A 68 -7.57 4.20 -7.19
C ASP A 68 -6.05 4.07 -7.15
N PRO A 69 -5.51 2.89 -6.83
CA PRO A 69 -4.06 2.72 -6.73
C PRO A 69 -3.35 2.98 -8.06
N TYR A 70 -4.00 2.69 -9.17
CA TYR A 70 -3.41 2.93 -10.49
C TYR A 70 -3.29 4.42 -10.76
N ALA A 71 -4.29 5.21 -10.36
CA ALA A 71 -4.24 6.66 -10.51
C ALA A 71 -3.15 7.27 -9.64
N VAL A 72 -2.97 6.74 -8.42
CA VAL A 72 -1.90 7.20 -7.54
C VAL A 72 -0.53 7.00 -8.20
N LEU A 73 -0.31 5.83 -8.78
CA LEU A 73 0.96 5.53 -9.43
C LEU A 73 1.16 6.35 -10.69
N ASP A 74 0.11 6.55 -11.48
CA ASP A 74 0.19 7.36 -12.69
C ASP A 74 0.59 8.79 -12.39
N GLY A 75 0.10 9.35 -11.30
CA GLY A 75 0.40 10.71 -10.90
C GLY A 75 1.72 10.86 -10.16
N ALA A 76 2.40 9.76 -9.86
CA ALA A 76 3.61 9.81 -9.04
C ALA A 76 4.84 10.05 -9.91
N ASP A 77 5.78 10.83 -9.37
CA ASP A 77 7.06 11.10 -10.04
C ASP A 77 8.07 10.05 -9.62
N ILE A 78 7.93 8.83 -10.16
CA ILE A 78 8.83 7.72 -9.87
C ILE A 78 9.27 7.08 -11.19
N GLN A 79 10.39 6.37 -11.13
CA GLN A 79 10.95 5.72 -12.31
C GLN A 79 10.02 4.59 -12.78
N PRO A 80 9.95 4.37 -14.11
CA PRO A 80 9.04 3.37 -14.68
C PRO A 80 9.21 1.97 -14.09
N HIS A 81 10.43 1.59 -13.79
CA HIS A 81 10.71 0.27 -13.23
C HIS A 81 10.09 0.09 -11.83
N TYR A 82 10.03 1.16 -11.04
CA TYR A 82 9.34 1.09 -9.74
C TYR A 82 7.83 1.06 -9.91
N LYS A 83 7.31 1.83 -10.89
CA LYS A 83 5.89 1.77 -11.22
C LYS A 83 5.48 0.37 -11.60
N GLU A 84 6.29 -0.27 -12.44
CA GLU A 84 5.98 -1.62 -12.91
C GLU A 84 5.98 -2.62 -11.76
N LYS A 85 6.95 -2.53 -10.86
CA LYS A 85 6.98 -3.40 -9.69
C LYS A 85 5.74 -3.23 -8.83
N ALA A 86 5.34 -1.99 -8.59
CA ALA A 86 4.14 -1.70 -7.82
C ALA A 86 2.91 -2.30 -8.49
N LEU A 87 2.79 -2.11 -9.81
CA LEU A 87 1.66 -2.64 -10.57
C LEU A 87 1.60 -4.16 -10.48
N GLN A 88 2.73 -4.84 -10.60
CA GLN A 88 2.78 -6.28 -10.50
C GLN A 88 2.29 -6.76 -9.14
N ASN A 89 2.71 -6.10 -8.07
CA ASN A 89 2.29 -6.46 -6.73
C ASN A 89 0.80 -6.23 -6.51
N ILE A 90 0.27 -5.14 -7.08
CA ILE A 90 -1.16 -4.85 -6.99
C ILE A 90 -1.96 -5.88 -7.78
N GLU A 91 -1.47 -6.26 -8.96
CA GLU A 91 -2.14 -7.26 -9.79
C GLU A 91 -2.21 -8.62 -9.10
N LYS A 92 -1.18 -8.97 -8.35
CA LYS A 92 -1.20 -10.21 -7.58
C LYS A 92 -2.32 -10.23 -6.55
N LEU A 93 -2.65 -9.07 -5.98
CA LEU A 93 -3.78 -8.97 -5.06
C LEU A 93 -5.10 -9.19 -5.78
N GLU A 94 -5.21 -8.71 -7.02
CA GLU A 94 -6.41 -8.94 -7.83
C GLU A 94 -6.61 -10.42 -8.10
N GLU A 95 -5.54 -11.14 -8.42
CA GLU A 95 -5.59 -12.58 -8.63
C GLU A 95 -6.04 -13.30 -7.37
N LYS A 96 -5.55 -12.85 -6.22
CA LYS A 96 -5.89 -13.44 -4.94
C LYS A 96 -7.38 -13.33 -4.63
N LYS A 97 -8.03 -12.30 -5.13
CA LYS A 97 -9.47 -12.09 -4.97
C LYS A 97 -10.28 -13.19 -5.61
N ASN A 98 -9.76 -13.78 -6.67
CA ASN A 98 -10.47 -14.79 -7.45
C ASN A 98 -10.24 -16.20 -6.93
N ASP A 99 -9.43 -16.34 -5.93
CA ASP A 99 -9.04 -17.62 -5.35
C ASP A 99 -10.00 -18.02 -4.23
N LYS A 100 -11.19 -18.32 -4.59
CA LYS A 100 -12.20 -18.69 -3.56
C LYS A 100 -12.58 -20.13 -3.67
#